data_ae0c2328fe9ddbf24f560937492b03af
#
_entry.id   ae0c2328fe9ddbf24f560937492b03af
#
_cell.length_a   1.000
_cell.length_b   1.000
_cell.length_c   1.000
_cell.angle_alpha   90.00
_cell.angle_beta   90.00
_cell.angle_gamma   90.00
#
_symmetry.space_group_name_H-M   'P 1'
#
loop_
_entity.id
_entity.type
_entity.pdbx_description
1 polymer ?
#
loop_
_entity_poly.entity_id
_entity_poly.type
_entity_poly.pdbx_seq_one_letter_code
_entity_poly.pdbx_strand_id
1 'polypeptide(L)'
;MIKTAQEYWAEVGLKTLTNLPVLDQKDTQTNFLAGCKVRRQILKLFIKVFVFFLFSLTAVKASPTQDLLDKLASAPSAAAAKLITMDIQKAWINSHKDPIEKKMMSQALSAMDSGNLIKAEKELTKLIQKNPDFVEAWNKRATVRFFNGNLAGSETDVFEVLSREPRHFGAISGLAMINVHLGALQEAVKAYEMLLNIHPHSKDAKTYLPHLKKKIGQHEL
;
A
#
# COMPACT_ATOMS: atom_id res chain seq x y z
N MET A 1 20.65 -3.71 -1.01
CA MET A 1 19.52 -4.58 -0.64
C MET A 1 18.34 -3.68 -0.36
N ILE A 2 17.35 -3.66 -1.24
CA ILE A 2 16.19 -2.74 -1.16
C ILE A 2 15.18 -3.40 -0.20
N LYS A 3 14.91 -2.74 0.94
CA LYS A 3 13.87 -3.21 1.88
C LYS A 3 12.50 -3.21 1.18
N THR A 4 11.76 -4.30 1.35
CA THR A 4 10.39 -4.41 0.83
C THR A 4 9.43 -3.52 1.63
N ALA A 5 8.27 -3.19 1.07
CA ALA A 5 7.24 -2.42 1.79
C ALA A 5 6.87 -3.07 3.13
N GLN A 6 6.91 -4.41 3.25
CA GLN A 6 6.69 -5.14 4.50
C GLN A 6 7.76 -4.87 5.56
N GLU A 7 9.02 -4.71 5.17
CA GLU A 7 10.12 -4.42 6.12
C GLU A 7 10.05 -2.98 6.65
N TYR A 8 9.59 -2.04 5.82
CA TYR A 8 9.33 -0.66 6.26
C TYR A 8 8.23 -0.60 7.34
N TRP A 9 7.16 -1.37 7.19
CA TRP A 9 6.06 -1.42 8.15
C TRP A 9 6.42 -2.14 9.46
N ALA A 10 7.31 -3.13 9.42
CA ALA A 10 7.82 -3.80 10.62
C ALA A 10 8.65 -2.85 11.50
N GLU A 11 9.40 -1.94 10.90
CA GLU A 11 10.25 -0.97 11.63
C GLU A 11 9.43 0.14 12.29
N VAL A 12 8.30 0.53 11.72
CA VAL A 12 7.37 1.53 12.29
C VAL A 12 6.52 0.92 13.42
N GLY A 13 6.16 -0.36 13.31
CA GLY A 13 5.33 -1.07 14.32
C GLY A 13 6.07 -1.49 15.60
N LEU A 14 7.41 -1.61 15.57
CA LEU A 14 8.21 -2.10 16.70
C LEU A 14 8.50 -1.07 17.80
N LYS A 15 8.15 0.21 17.64
CA LYS A 15 8.39 1.24 18.65
C LYS A 15 7.39 1.25 19.82
N THR A 16 6.39 0.38 19.83
CA THR A 16 5.35 0.37 20.89
C THR A 16 5.44 -0.78 21.89
N LEU A 17 6.47 -1.63 21.86
CA LEU A 17 6.54 -2.84 22.71
C LEU A 17 7.70 -2.88 23.74
N THR A 18 8.30 -1.76 24.10
CA THR A 18 9.44 -1.73 25.05
C THR A 18 9.08 -1.34 26.47
N ASN A 19 7.91 -1.66 27.00
CA ASN A 19 7.60 -1.49 28.43
C ASN A 19 6.88 -2.72 28.98
N LEU A 20 7.64 -3.78 29.28
CA LEU A 20 7.18 -4.88 30.14
C LEU A 20 7.99 -4.89 31.43
N PRO A 21 7.36 -5.03 32.62
CA PRO A 21 8.07 -5.01 33.90
C PRO A 21 8.91 -6.28 34.12
N VAL A 22 10.10 -6.07 34.72
CA VAL A 22 11.03 -7.11 35.14
C VAL A 22 10.40 -7.90 36.27
N LEU A 23 10.22 -9.22 36.10
CA LEU A 23 9.78 -10.14 37.17
C LEU A 23 11.00 -10.61 37.97
N ASP A 24 10.84 -10.54 39.33
CA ASP A 24 11.83 -10.82 40.36
C ASP A 24 12.24 -12.31 40.39
N GLN A 25 13.55 -12.53 40.56
CA GLN A 25 14.15 -13.86 40.73
C GLN A 25 14.17 -14.29 42.20
N LYS A 26 13.15 -14.98 42.65
CA LYS A 26 13.26 -15.85 43.85
C LYS A 26 12.11 -16.86 43.86
N ASP A 27 12.36 -18.04 43.31
CA ASP A 27 11.76 -19.32 43.75
C ASP A 27 12.16 -20.46 42.78
N THR A 28 13.43 -20.81 42.83
CA THR A 28 13.96 -21.96 42.09
C THR A 28 14.29 -23.08 43.09
N GLN A 29 13.35 -24.03 43.36
CA GLN A 29 13.72 -25.42 43.72
C GLN A 29 12.61 -26.48 43.78
N THR A 30 11.33 -26.18 43.53
CA THR A 30 10.28 -27.23 43.71
C THR A 30 9.50 -27.63 42.45
N ASN A 31 9.87 -27.15 41.24
CA ASN A 31 9.04 -27.39 40.03
C ASN A 31 9.76 -28.03 38.84
N PHE A 32 10.86 -28.78 39.04
CA PHE A 32 11.61 -29.35 37.88
C PHE A 32 10.83 -30.46 37.15
N LEU A 33 9.95 -31.20 37.81
CA LEU A 33 9.15 -32.29 37.21
C LEU A 33 7.81 -31.82 36.61
N ALA A 34 7.23 -30.71 37.12
CA ALA A 34 6.04 -30.08 36.54
C ALA A 34 6.40 -29.31 35.23
N GLY A 35 7.60 -28.71 35.17
CA GLY A 35 8.08 -27.97 34.01
C GLY A 35 8.24 -28.81 32.73
N CYS A 36 8.52 -30.12 32.86
CA CYS A 36 8.72 -30.98 31.69
C CYS A 36 7.39 -31.33 31.00
N LYS A 37 6.29 -31.52 31.74
CA LYS A 37 4.95 -31.75 31.16
C LYS A 37 4.38 -30.49 30.54
N VAL A 38 4.58 -29.32 31.16
CA VAL A 38 4.12 -28.02 30.65
C VAL A 38 4.90 -27.65 29.39
N ARG A 39 6.24 -27.80 29.36
CA ARG A 39 7.05 -27.60 28.16
C ARG A 39 6.61 -28.49 26.99
N ARG A 40 6.27 -29.75 27.23
CA ARG A 40 5.80 -30.69 26.22
C ARG A 40 4.41 -30.32 25.68
N GLN A 41 3.55 -29.77 26.53
CA GLN A 41 2.23 -29.26 26.13
C GLN A 41 2.35 -27.94 25.34
N ILE A 42 3.20 -27.04 25.79
CA ILE A 42 3.47 -25.76 25.10
C ILE A 42 4.11 -26.05 23.73
N LEU A 43 5.09 -26.96 23.63
CA LEU A 43 5.70 -27.37 22.37
C LEU A 43 4.68 -27.99 21.39
N LYS A 44 3.76 -28.83 21.91
CA LYS A 44 2.67 -29.41 21.10
C LYS A 44 1.68 -28.34 20.63
N LEU A 45 1.41 -27.32 21.46
CA LEU A 45 0.56 -26.18 21.10
C LEU A 45 1.24 -25.32 20.04
N PHE A 46 2.55 -25.02 20.20
CA PHE A 46 3.33 -24.30 19.21
C PHE A 46 3.41 -25.05 17.88
N ILE A 47 3.61 -26.37 17.90
CA ILE A 47 3.61 -27.19 16.68
C ILE A 47 2.23 -27.19 16.02
N LYS A 48 1.13 -27.28 16.79
CA LYS A 48 -0.24 -27.20 16.23
C LYS A 48 -0.54 -25.82 15.64
N VAL A 49 -0.15 -24.74 16.33
CA VAL A 49 -0.31 -23.37 15.83
C VAL A 49 0.57 -23.13 14.61
N PHE A 50 1.81 -23.62 14.61
CA PHE A 50 2.72 -23.51 13.49
C PHE A 50 2.26 -24.32 12.26
N VAL A 51 1.75 -25.55 12.48
CA VAL A 51 1.15 -26.37 11.43
C VAL A 51 -0.15 -25.73 10.91
N PHE A 52 -0.97 -25.14 11.77
CA PHE A 52 -2.16 -24.39 11.38
C PHE A 52 -1.78 -23.12 10.57
N PHE A 53 -0.70 -22.45 10.95
CA PHE A 53 -0.17 -21.30 10.21
C PHE A 53 0.45 -21.69 8.86
N LEU A 54 1.10 -22.86 8.76
CA LEU A 54 1.58 -23.41 7.49
C LEU A 54 0.44 -23.90 6.57
N PHE A 55 -0.68 -24.35 7.15
CA PHE A 55 -1.85 -24.76 6.35
C PHE A 55 -2.74 -23.60 5.91
N SER A 56 -2.59 -22.42 6.53
CA SER A 56 -3.26 -21.19 6.09
C SER A 56 -2.51 -20.46 4.96
N LEU A 57 -1.38 -21.01 4.47
CA LEU A 57 -0.87 -20.69 3.14
C LEU A 57 -1.76 -21.37 2.07
N THR A 58 -3.06 -21.13 2.13
CA THR A 58 -3.92 -21.34 0.97
C THR A 58 -3.32 -20.48 -0.15
N ALA A 59 -2.98 -21.11 -1.25
CA ALA A 59 -2.57 -20.43 -2.46
C ALA A 59 -3.53 -19.27 -2.69
N VAL A 60 -3.10 -18.05 -2.37
CA VAL A 60 -3.84 -16.84 -2.73
C VAL A 60 -3.95 -16.95 -4.24
N LYS A 61 -5.15 -17.29 -4.71
CA LYS A 61 -5.46 -17.35 -6.13
C LYS A 61 -5.06 -15.98 -6.66
N ALA A 62 -3.99 -15.93 -7.46
CA ALA A 62 -3.50 -14.67 -8.01
C ALA A 62 -4.69 -13.95 -8.62
N SER A 63 -5.00 -12.76 -8.13
CA SER A 63 -6.11 -12.00 -8.70
C SER A 63 -5.73 -11.67 -10.15
N PRO A 64 -6.68 -11.58 -11.08
CA PRO A 64 -6.39 -11.19 -12.46
C PRO A 64 -5.55 -9.91 -12.57
N THR A 65 -5.63 -9.06 -11.57
CA THR A 65 -4.87 -7.81 -11.46
C THR A 65 -3.39 -8.07 -11.16
N GLN A 66 -3.06 -9.12 -10.37
CA GLN A 66 -1.66 -9.44 -10.07
C GLN A 66 -0.91 -9.91 -11.33
N ASP A 67 -1.54 -10.74 -12.18
CA ASP A 67 -0.96 -11.15 -13.47
C ASP A 67 -0.70 -9.95 -14.39
N LEU A 68 -1.62 -8.97 -14.40
CA LEU A 68 -1.45 -7.75 -15.17
C LEU A 68 -0.30 -6.88 -14.62
N LEU A 69 -0.15 -6.80 -13.30
CA LEU A 69 0.96 -6.08 -12.67
C LEU A 69 2.31 -6.73 -12.97
N ASP A 70 2.39 -8.06 -13.04
CA ASP A 70 3.61 -8.79 -13.43
C ASP A 70 3.95 -8.53 -14.92
N LYS A 71 2.93 -8.52 -15.79
CA LYS A 71 3.10 -8.12 -17.19
C LYS A 71 3.53 -6.66 -17.33
N LEU A 72 3.02 -5.76 -16.47
CA LEU A 72 3.43 -4.36 -16.47
C LEU A 72 4.91 -4.20 -16.10
N ALA A 73 5.35 -4.94 -15.07
CA ALA A 73 6.75 -4.90 -14.62
C ALA A 73 7.72 -5.43 -15.68
N SER A 74 7.27 -6.33 -16.54
CA SER A 74 8.08 -6.91 -17.65
C SER A 74 7.70 -6.38 -19.03
N ALA A 75 6.95 -5.27 -19.12
CA ALA A 75 6.48 -4.72 -20.38
C ALA A 75 7.66 -4.35 -21.31
N PRO A 76 7.68 -4.82 -22.57
CA PRO A 76 8.83 -4.63 -23.48
C PRO A 76 8.96 -3.19 -24.00
N SER A 77 7.92 -2.37 -23.89
CA SER A 77 7.89 -1.00 -24.38
C SER A 77 6.89 -0.14 -23.62
N ALA A 78 7.06 1.19 -23.74
CA ALA A 78 6.11 2.15 -23.17
C ALA A 78 4.70 2.00 -23.79
N ALA A 79 4.59 1.63 -25.04
CA ALA A 79 3.30 1.39 -25.70
C ALA A 79 2.60 0.17 -25.11
N ALA A 80 3.31 -0.95 -24.94
CA ALA A 80 2.78 -2.14 -24.28
C ALA A 80 2.37 -1.83 -22.82
N ALA A 81 3.24 -1.15 -22.07
CA ALA A 81 2.96 -0.75 -20.70
C ALA A 81 1.70 0.11 -20.58
N LYS A 82 1.48 1.04 -21.54
CA LYS A 82 0.27 1.88 -21.57
C LYS A 82 -1.00 1.05 -21.68
N LEU A 83 -1.05 0.06 -22.56
CA LEU A 83 -2.21 -0.82 -22.73
C LEU A 83 -2.48 -1.62 -21.46
N ILE A 84 -1.43 -2.24 -20.90
CA ILE A 84 -1.55 -3.01 -19.64
C ILE A 84 -2.03 -2.10 -18.48
N THR A 85 -1.51 -0.88 -18.39
CA THR A 85 -1.95 0.11 -17.38
C THR A 85 -3.45 0.41 -17.51
N MET A 86 -3.95 0.58 -18.73
CA MET A 86 -5.39 0.80 -18.96
C MET A 86 -6.23 -0.42 -18.51
N ASP A 87 -5.77 -1.63 -18.78
CA ASP A 87 -6.46 -2.85 -18.37
C ASP A 87 -6.49 -2.99 -16.84
N ILE A 88 -5.37 -2.69 -16.15
CA ILE A 88 -5.31 -2.69 -14.70
C ILE A 88 -6.26 -1.64 -14.11
N GLN A 89 -6.23 -0.41 -14.59
CA GLN A 89 -7.13 0.65 -14.13
C GLN A 89 -8.60 0.28 -14.32
N LYS A 90 -8.94 -0.29 -15.48
CA LYS A 90 -10.28 -0.79 -15.76
C LYS A 90 -10.68 -1.92 -14.80
N ALA A 91 -9.76 -2.84 -14.49
CA ALA A 91 -10.01 -3.92 -13.54
C ALA A 91 -10.26 -3.37 -12.12
N TRP A 92 -9.47 -2.41 -11.65
CA TRP A 92 -9.66 -1.78 -10.34
C TRP A 92 -10.99 -1.01 -10.25
N ILE A 93 -11.35 -0.20 -11.27
CA ILE A 93 -12.62 0.53 -11.31
C ILE A 93 -13.82 -0.45 -11.31
N ASN A 94 -13.69 -1.58 -11.99
CA ASN A 94 -14.77 -2.58 -12.11
C ASN A 94 -14.65 -3.74 -11.12
N SER A 95 -13.81 -3.62 -10.08
CA SER A 95 -13.60 -4.69 -9.10
C SER A 95 -14.86 -5.06 -8.31
N HIS A 96 -15.79 -4.11 -8.18
CA HIS A 96 -17.06 -4.29 -7.50
C HIS A 96 -18.23 -4.40 -8.50
N LYS A 97 -19.16 -5.31 -8.22
CA LYS A 97 -20.27 -5.63 -9.13
C LYS A 97 -21.58 -4.90 -8.80
N ASP A 98 -21.69 -4.30 -7.60
CA ASP A 98 -22.88 -3.59 -7.15
C ASP A 98 -23.20 -2.42 -8.12
N PRO A 99 -24.39 -2.38 -8.74
CA PRO A 99 -24.78 -1.32 -9.65
C PRO A 99 -24.80 0.07 -9.03
N ILE A 100 -25.09 0.17 -7.72
CA ILE A 100 -25.09 1.44 -6.99
C ILE A 100 -23.67 1.96 -6.86
N GLU A 101 -22.71 1.10 -6.48
CA GLU A 101 -21.30 1.47 -6.36
C GLU A 101 -20.72 1.90 -7.72
N LYS A 102 -21.05 1.18 -8.78
CA LYS A 102 -20.67 1.57 -10.16
C LYS A 102 -21.21 2.93 -10.54
N LYS A 103 -22.48 3.22 -10.21
CA LYS A 103 -23.09 4.53 -10.46
C LYS A 103 -22.39 5.63 -9.67
N MET A 104 -22.09 5.40 -8.38
CA MET A 104 -21.39 6.37 -7.53
C MET A 104 -19.97 6.64 -8.06
N MET A 105 -19.22 5.59 -8.45
CA MET A 105 -17.90 5.74 -9.06
C MET A 105 -17.99 6.53 -10.37
N SER A 106 -18.93 6.21 -11.24
CA SER A 106 -19.14 6.95 -12.50
C SER A 106 -19.46 8.42 -12.27
N GLN A 107 -20.28 8.74 -11.27
CA GLN A 107 -20.61 10.13 -10.91
C GLN A 107 -19.37 10.89 -10.38
N ALA A 108 -18.54 10.19 -9.58
CA ALA A 108 -17.29 10.76 -9.08
C ALA A 108 -16.30 11.04 -10.21
N LEU A 109 -16.12 10.08 -11.11
CA LEU A 109 -15.22 10.24 -12.28
C LEU A 109 -15.71 11.39 -13.19
N SER A 110 -17.01 11.47 -13.49
CA SER A 110 -17.57 12.57 -14.26
C SER A 110 -17.38 13.94 -13.58
N ALA A 111 -17.46 13.98 -12.25
CA ALA A 111 -17.18 15.19 -11.49
C ALA A 111 -15.69 15.58 -11.54
N MET A 112 -14.78 14.60 -11.50
CA MET A 112 -13.33 14.82 -11.69
C MET A 112 -13.04 15.36 -13.09
N ASP A 113 -13.60 14.75 -14.13
CA ASP A 113 -13.41 15.14 -15.53
C ASP A 113 -13.91 16.57 -15.80
N SER A 114 -14.99 17.00 -15.13
CA SER A 114 -15.51 18.35 -15.19
C SER A 114 -14.79 19.37 -14.28
N GLY A 115 -13.76 18.93 -13.54
CA GLY A 115 -13.05 19.79 -12.59
C GLY A 115 -13.82 20.09 -11.29
N ASN A 116 -14.99 19.49 -11.07
CA ASN A 116 -15.77 19.69 -9.84
C ASN A 116 -15.24 18.79 -8.72
N LEU A 117 -14.09 19.16 -8.18
CA LEU A 117 -13.37 18.36 -7.18
C LEU A 117 -14.16 18.21 -5.87
N ILE A 118 -14.94 19.24 -5.48
CA ILE A 118 -15.79 19.18 -4.26
C ILE A 118 -16.85 18.09 -4.42
N LYS A 119 -17.54 18.06 -5.57
CA LYS A 119 -18.53 17.02 -5.85
C LYS A 119 -17.89 15.64 -5.94
N ALA A 120 -16.73 15.53 -6.59
CA ALA A 120 -15.99 14.28 -6.70
C ALA A 120 -15.64 13.72 -5.31
N GLU A 121 -15.06 14.52 -4.42
CA GLU A 121 -14.71 14.10 -3.06
C GLU A 121 -15.94 13.64 -2.28
N LYS A 122 -17.07 14.36 -2.40
CA LYS A 122 -18.34 14.01 -1.74
C LYS A 122 -18.85 12.64 -2.20
N GLU A 123 -18.86 12.36 -3.50
CA GLU A 123 -19.35 11.08 -4.04
C GLU A 123 -18.40 9.92 -3.68
N LEU A 124 -17.08 10.14 -3.74
CA LEU A 124 -16.09 9.15 -3.32
C LEU A 124 -16.17 8.86 -1.82
N THR A 125 -16.41 9.87 -0.99
CA THR A 125 -16.59 9.70 0.46
C THR A 125 -17.81 8.82 0.77
N LYS A 126 -18.94 9.06 0.09
CA LYS A 126 -20.14 8.22 0.24
C LYS A 126 -19.85 6.78 -0.22
N LEU A 127 -19.13 6.62 -1.33
CA LEU A 127 -18.78 5.31 -1.87
C LEU A 127 -17.89 4.54 -0.87
N ILE A 128 -16.89 5.19 -0.29
CA ILE A 128 -16.01 4.60 0.74
C ILE A 128 -16.81 4.24 2.00
N GLN A 129 -17.74 5.09 2.44
CA GLN A 129 -18.62 4.79 3.58
C GLN A 129 -19.51 3.56 3.32
N LYS A 130 -20.01 3.42 2.08
CA LYS A 130 -20.80 2.26 1.67
C LYS A 130 -19.96 0.99 1.55
N ASN A 131 -18.76 1.12 0.98
CA ASN A 131 -17.85 0.01 0.74
C ASN A 131 -16.39 0.42 0.98
N PRO A 132 -15.88 0.25 2.22
CA PRO A 132 -14.49 0.56 2.57
C PRO A 132 -13.43 -0.26 1.83
N ASP A 133 -13.83 -1.42 1.25
CA ASP A 133 -12.92 -2.30 0.53
C ASP A 133 -12.77 -1.93 -0.95
N PHE A 134 -13.49 -0.89 -1.41
CA PHE A 134 -13.33 -0.40 -2.78
C PHE A 134 -12.06 0.45 -2.91
N VAL A 135 -10.93 -0.22 -3.11
CA VAL A 135 -9.57 0.38 -3.11
C VAL A 135 -9.46 1.57 -4.07
N GLU A 136 -10.04 1.47 -5.28
CA GLU A 136 -9.95 2.53 -6.28
C GLU A 136 -10.74 3.79 -5.87
N ALA A 137 -11.76 3.67 -5.01
CA ALA A 137 -12.45 4.84 -4.48
C ALA A 137 -11.54 5.69 -3.57
N TRP A 138 -10.74 5.03 -2.73
CA TRP A 138 -9.71 5.69 -1.93
C TRP A 138 -8.65 6.35 -2.82
N ASN A 139 -8.15 5.65 -3.84
CA ASN A 139 -7.18 6.19 -4.77
C ASN A 139 -7.69 7.43 -5.52
N LYS A 140 -8.94 7.40 -5.98
CA LYS A 140 -9.55 8.57 -6.64
C LYS A 140 -9.76 9.72 -5.66
N ARG A 141 -10.15 9.44 -4.41
CA ARG A 141 -10.29 10.50 -3.39
C ARG A 141 -8.94 11.11 -3.01
N ALA A 142 -7.89 10.31 -2.91
CA ALA A 142 -6.54 10.80 -2.71
C ALA A 142 -6.14 11.78 -3.82
N THR A 143 -6.39 11.43 -5.08
CA THR A 143 -6.13 12.30 -6.23
C THR A 143 -6.90 13.62 -6.13
N VAL A 144 -8.20 13.56 -5.82
CA VAL A 144 -9.04 14.75 -5.67
C VAL A 144 -8.53 15.65 -4.54
N ARG A 145 -8.19 15.07 -3.38
CA ARG A 145 -7.66 15.79 -2.23
C ARG A 145 -6.32 16.44 -2.50
N PHE A 146 -5.44 15.77 -3.26
CA PHE A 146 -4.18 16.33 -3.70
C PHE A 146 -4.40 17.61 -4.51
N PHE A 147 -5.28 17.57 -5.51
CA PHE A 147 -5.57 18.73 -6.36
C PHE A 147 -6.33 19.83 -5.60
N ASN A 148 -7.06 19.53 -4.54
CA ASN A 148 -7.66 20.48 -3.63
C ASN A 148 -6.67 21.07 -2.60
N GLY A 149 -5.39 20.66 -2.61
CA GLY A 149 -4.39 21.11 -1.66
C GLY A 149 -4.46 20.42 -0.28
N ASN A 150 -5.39 19.47 -0.09
CA ASN A 150 -5.48 18.67 1.14
C ASN A 150 -4.47 17.52 1.09
N LEU A 151 -3.18 17.85 1.23
CA LEU A 151 -2.10 16.86 1.15
C LEU A 151 -2.19 15.81 2.26
N ALA A 152 -2.49 16.21 3.49
CA ALA A 152 -2.63 15.27 4.61
C ALA A 152 -3.77 14.27 4.42
N GLY A 153 -4.93 14.74 3.95
CA GLY A 153 -6.05 13.86 3.61
C GLY A 153 -5.75 12.95 2.42
N SER A 154 -4.99 13.45 1.44
CA SER A 154 -4.53 12.67 0.29
C SER A 154 -3.58 11.55 0.74
N GLU A 155 -2.60 11.86 1.58
CA GLU A 155 -1.65 10.89 2.14
C GLU A 155 -2.36 9.79 2.92
N THR A 156 -3.32 10.16 3.77
CA THR A 156 -4.14 9.19 4.51
C THR A 156 -4.84 8.21 3.55
N ASP A 157 -5.46 8.70 2.50
CA ASP A 157 -6.14 7.86 1.52
C ASP A 157 -5.15 6.98 0.73
N VAL A 158 -3.96 7.49 0.40
CA VAL A 158 -2.89 6.70 -0.24
C VAL A 158 -2.46 5.53 0.66
N PHE A 159 -2.33 5.74 1.97
CA PHE A 159 -2.01 4.66 2.91
C PHE A 159 -3.11 3.60 2.96
N GLU A 160 -4.38 3.98 2.91
CA GLU A 160 -5.50 3.03 2.82
C GLU A 160 -5.44 2.20 1.53
N VAL A 161 -5.05 2.80 0.41
CA VAL A 161 -4.83 2.07 -0.85
C VAL A 161 -3.68 1.09 -0.72
N LEU A 162 -2.50 1.56 -0.27
CA LEU A 162 -1.28 0.75 -0.24
C LEU A 162 -1.31 -0.37 0.81
N SER A 163 -2.10 -0.22 1.88
CA SER A 163 -2.35 -1.28 2.85
C SER A 163 -3.12 -2.47 2.26
N ARG A 164 -3.98 -2.23 1.27
CA ARG A 164 -4.82 -3.26 0.60
C ARG A 164 -4.21 -3.75 -0.70
N GLU A 165 -3.59 -2.84 -1.47
CA GLU A 165 -2.93 -3.13 -2.74
C GLU A 165 -1.53 -2.48 -2.76
N PRO A 166 -0.50 -3.16 -2.22
CA PRO A 166 0.87 -2.60 -2.12
C PRO A 166 1.51 -2.28 -3.46
N ARG A 167 0.99 -2.86 -4.56
CA ARG A 167 1.48 -2.65 -5.92
C ARG A 167 0.64 -1.64 -6.71
N HIS A 168 -0.18 -0.84 -6.02
CA HIS A 168 -1.03 0.14 -6.68
C HIS A 168 -0.20 1.32 -7.23
N PHE A 169 0.26 1.23 -8.46
CA PHE A 169 1.18 2.18 -9.08
C PHE A 169 0.67 3.63 -9.06
N GLY A 170 -0.66 3.84 -9.17
CA GLY A 170 -1.26 5.18 -9.07
C GLY A 170 -1.11 5.79 -7.68
N ALA A 171 -1.32 5.00 -6.63
CA ALA A 171 -1.13 5.44 -5.24
C ALA A 171 0.35 5.71 -4.92
N ILE A 172 1.26 4.86 -5.41
CA ILE A 172 2.71 5.07 -5.25
C ILE A 172 3.15 6.35 -5.96
N SER A 173 2.64 6.62 -7.18
CA SER A 173 2.90 7.89 -7.88
C SER A 173 2.34 9.06 -7.09
N GLY A 174 1.13 8.95 -6.54
CA GLY A 174 0.53 9.97 -5.67
C GLY A 174 1.38 10.25 -4.43
N LEU A 175 1.87 9.20 -3.75
CA LEU A 175 2.78 9.34 -2.60
C LEU A 175 4.05 10.11 -2.97
N ALA A 176 4.65 9.78 -4.11
CA ALA A 176 5.83 10.49 -4.60
C ALA A 176 5.54 11.98 -4.82
N MET A 177 4.39 12.31 -5.44
CA MET A 177 3.99 13.70 -5.68
C MET A 177 3.70 14.45 -4.39
N ILE A 178 3.04 13.83 -3.40
CA ILE A 178 2.80 14.41 -2.07
C ILE A 178 4.15 14.75 -1.42
N ASN A 179 5.10 13.82 -1.40
CA ASN A 179 6.42 14.02 -0.82
C ASN A 179 7.21 15.14 -1.52
N VAL A 180 7.09 15.27 -2.84
CA VAL A 180 7.67 16.42 -3.57
C VAL A 180 7.09 17.75 -3.07
N HIS A 181 5.76 17.83 -2.90
CA HIS A 181 5.09 19.05 -2.43
C HIS A 181 5.43 19.39 -0.96
N LEU A 182 5.68 18.37 -0.14
CA LEU A 182 6.10 18.53 1.25
C LEU A 182 7.60 18.82 1.39
N GLY A 183 8.38 18.79 0.30
CA GLY A 183 9.82 18.95 0.34
C GLY A 183 10.58 17.72 0.87
N ALA A 184 9.90 16.61 1.12
CA ALA A 184 10.47 15.33 1.55
C ALA A 184 11.10 14.60 0.35
N LEU A 185 12.21 15.16 -0.16
CA LEU A 185 12.79 14.75 -1.45
C LEU A 185 13.33 13.32 -1.43
N GLN A 186 13.91 12.87 -0.32
CA GLN A 186 14.41 11.50 -0.15
C GLN A 186 13.27 10.48 -0.24
N GLU A 187 12.14 10.76 0.42
CA GLU A 187 10.95 9.94 0.40
C GLU A 187 10.30 9.92 -0.98
N ALA A 188 10.29 11.05 -1.67
CA ALA A 188 9.83 11.13 -3.06
C ALA A 188 10.69 10.27 -3.99
N VAL A 189 12.01 10.27 -3.83
CA VAL A 189 12.93 9.40 -4.59
C VAL A 189 12.61 7.93 -4.34
N LYS A 190 12.47 7.51 -3.08
CA LYS A 190 12.12 6.13 -2.72
C LYS A 190 10.79 5.70 -3.37
N ALA A 191 9.77 6.55 -3.30
CA ALA A 191 8.46 6.25 -3.90
C ALA A 191 8.54 6.12 -5.44
N TYR A 192 9.29 6.99 -6.12
CA TYR A 192 9.49 6.85 -7.57
C TYR A 192 10.33 5.62 -7.96
N GLU A 193 11.31 5.22 -7.15
CA GLU A 193 12.06 3.97 -7.35
C GLU A 193 11.14 2.74 -7.17
N MET A 194 10.28 2.74 -6.14
CA MET A 194 9.25 1.71 -5.98
C MET A 194 8.31 1.66 -7.20
N LEU A 195 7.91 2.82 -7.72
CA LEU A 195 7.07 2.90 -8.90
C LEU A 195 7.75 2.28 -10.13
N LEU A 196 9.06 2.52 -10.34
CA LEU A 196 9.80 1.94 -11.47
C LEU A 196 9.94 0.42 -11.37
N ASN A 197 9.97 -0.16 -10.18
CA ASN A 197 9.97 -1.62 -10.01
C ASN A 197 8.66 -2.26 -10.48
N ILE A 198 7.52 -1.55 -10.37
CA ILE A 198 6.21 -2.05 -10.78
C ILE A 198 5.89 -1.63 -12.22
N HIS A 199 6.30 -0.42 -12.59
CA HIS A 199 6.02 0.19 -13.88
C HIS A 199 7.29 0.83 -14.46
N PRO A 200 8.22 0.03 -15.06
CA PRO A 200 9.51 0.53 -15.56
C PRO A 200 9.38 1.63 -16.64
N HIS A 201 8.23 1.74 -17.28
CA HIS A 201 7.92 2.76 -18.29
C HIS A 201 7.14 3.96 -17.74
N SER A 202 7.01 4.11 -16.41
CA SER A 202 6.35 5.28 -15.82
C SER A 202 7.01 6.57 -16.28
N LYS A 203 6.21 7.42 -16.95
CA LYS A 203 6.68 8.72 -17.44
C LYS A 203 7.04 9.64 -16.26
N ASP A 204 6.19 9.66 -15.24
CA ASP A 204 6.38 10.52 -14.08
C ASP A 204 7.69 10.19 -13.36
N ALA A 205 7.91 8.91 -13.01
CA ALA A 205 9.14 8.50 -12.36
C ALA A 205 10.39 8.81 -13.21
N LYS A 206 10.35 8.52 -14.50
CA LYS A 206 11.46 8.83 -15.42
C LYS A 206 11.75 10.32 -15.56
N THR A 207 10.71 11.16 -15.46
CA THR A 207 10.85 12.61 -15.52
C THR A 207 11.38 13.19 -14.23
N TYR A 208 10.75 12.86 -13.09
CA TYR A 208 11.04 13.53 -11.83
C TYR A 208 12.26 12.97 -11.10
N LEU A 209 12.51 11.67 -11.15
CA LEU A 209 13.57 11.02 -10.37
C LEU A 209 14.98 11.60 -10.61
N PRO A 210 15.42 11.84 -11.87
CA PRO A 210 16.75 12.46 -12.11
C PRO A 210 16.87 13.86 -11.51
N HIS A 211 15.80 14.67 -11.61
CA HIS A 211 15.79 16.02 -11.05
C HIS A 211 15.83 16.03 -9.53
N LEU A 212 15.10 15.11 -8.87
CA LEU A 212 15.11 14.99 -7.43
C LEU A 212 16.48 14.55 -6.90
N LYS A 213 17.10 13.53 -7.52
CA LYS A 213 18.45 13.07 -7.17
C LYS A 213 19.49 14.18 -7.33
N LYS A 214 19.42 14.94 -8.41
CA LYS A 214 20.31 16.11 -8.61
C LYS A 214 20.12 17.17 -7.51
N LYS A 215 18.86 17.46 -7.15
CA LYS A 215 18.55 18.46 -6.12
C LYS A 215 19.06 18.03 -4.75
N ILE A 216 18.93 16.77 -4.38
CA ILE A 216 19.45 16.21 -3.13
C ILE A 216 20.97 16.36 -3.09
N GLY A 217 21.70 15.91 -4.11
CA GLY A 217 23.16 16.03 -4.16
C GLY A 217 23.70 17.46 -4.16
N GLN A 218 22.89 18.46 -4.51
CA GLN A 218 23.28 19.87 -4.41
C GLN A 218 23.12 20.45 -3.00
N HIS A 219 22.33 19.80 -2.13
CA HIS A 219 22.14 20.21 -0.73
C HIS A 219 23.13 19.56 0.24
N GLU A 220 23.88 18.56 -0.23
CA GLU A 220 24.89 17.83 0.58
C GLU A 220 26.32 18.38 0.39
N LEU A 221 26.50 19.42 -0.44
CA LEU A 221 27.74 20.14 -0.69
C LEU A 221 27.73 21.53 -0.02
#